data_f0a0b183d11b60abb3ec01695056ea79
#
_entry.id   f0a0b183d11b60abb3ec01695056ea79
#
_cell.length_a   1.000
_cell.length_b   1.000
_cell.length_c   1.000
_cell.angle_alpha   90.00
_cell.angle_beta   90.00
_cell.angle_gamma   90.00
#
_symmetry.space_group_name_H-M   'P 1'
#
loop_
_entity.id
_entity.type
_entity.pdbx_description
1 polymer ?
#
loop_
_entity_poly.entity_id
_entity_poly.type
_entity_poly.pdbx_seq_one_letter_code
_entity_poly.pdbx_strand_id
1 'polypeptide(L)'
;MKKILVFGSLNFDNIYRVSHITAPGETQASTDMTMRLGGKGYNQAVAASKCGVEVWLAGCIGMDGEPFLDACSKLGIHTKLVKTIPDCKTGHAVIQVSEEGENSIVLFGGANQRQEKLDIDRVLSEFDRGDYLVLQNEINELPYLIERAYDIGMEIVLNPSPFNGSILKCDIKKVSWLLVNEVECQQILGAESNEKMPQQLHQKYPNCNMIVTMGKDGAYCWIDGQIISQRAFPVTPVD
;
A
#
# COMPACT_ATOMS: atom_id res chain seq x y z
N MET A 1 -12.38 12.05 18.19
CA MET A 1 -11.12 12.12 17.43
C MET A 1 -11.35 11.27 16.19
N LYS A 2 -10.88 11.68 15.00
CA LYS A 2 -11.04 10.89 13.79
C LYS A 2 -10.15 9.65 13.88
N LYS A 3 -10.70 8.48 13.51
CA LYS A 3 -9.97 7.21 13.48
C LYS A 3 -9.28 7.03 12.12
N ILE A 4 -8.17 6.29 12.11
CA ILE A 4 -7.50 5.88 10.89
C ILE A 4 -7.59 4.36 10.76
N LEU A 5 -8.30 3.90 9.75
CA LEU A 5 -8.33 2.51 9.32
C LEU A 5 -7.36 2.32 8.17
N VAL A 6 -6.36 1.48 8.36
CA VAL A 6 -5.56 0.93 7.26
C VAL A 6 -6.13 -0.42 6.89
N PHE A 7 -6.72 -0.55 5.71
CA PHE A 7 -7.23 -1.81 5.22
C PHE A 7 -6.34 -2.28 4.07
N GLY A 8 -5.49 -3.26 4.32
CA GLY A 8 -4.47 -3.61 3.33
C GLY A 8 -3.74 -4.91 3.59
N SER A 9 -2.64 -5.05 2.89
CA SER A 9 -1.82 -6.26 2.84
C SER A 9 -0.89 -6.40 4.05
N LEU A 10 -0.70 -7.68 4.42
CA LEU A 10 0.32 -8.12 5.36
C LEU A 10 1.14 -9.21 4.65
N ASN A 11 2.44 -9.00 4.45
CA ASN A 11 3.32 -9.89 3.70
C ASN A 11 4.59 -10.23 4.49
N PHE A 12 4.99 -11.48 4.49
CA PHE A 12 6.36 -11.85 4.87
C PHE A 12 7.29 -11.55 3.70
N ASP A 13 8.25 -10.67 3.89
CA ASP A 13 9.28 -10.35 2.90
C ASP A 13 10.49 -11.26 3.13
N ASN A 14 10.63 -12.31 2.30
CA ASN A 14 11.74 -13.24 2.31
C ASN A 14 12.82 -12.73 1.37
N ILE A 15 13.85 -12.13 1.95
CA ILE A 15 14.94 -11.43 1.24
C ILE A 15 16.13 -12.39 1.15
N TYR A 16 16.51 -12.73 -0.07
CA TYR A 16 17.66 -13.57 -0.40
C TYR A 16 18.76 -12.70 -1.01
N ARG A 17 19.93 -12.71 -0.40
CA ARG A 17 21.11 -12.09 -0.98
C ARG A 17 21.77 -13.05 -1.95
N VAL A 18 21.96 -12.60 -3.19
CA VAL A 18 22.49 -13.40 -4.31
C VAL A 18 23.60 -12.65 -5.01
N SER A 19 24.48 -13.35 -5.71
CA SER A 19 25.55 -12.70 -6.51
C SER A 19 24.97 -11.86 -7.66
N HIS A 20 23.92 -12.37 -8.29
CA HIS A 20 23.15 -11.70 -9.37
C HIS A 20 21.71 -12.22 -9.37
N ILE A 21 20.82 -11.56 -10.06
CA ILE A 21 19.41 -12.01 -10.19
C ILE A 21 19.40 -13.31 -11.02
N THR A 22 18.80 -14.37 -10.46
CA THR A 22 18.78 -15.72 -11.05
C THR A 22 18.14 -15.72 -12.43
N ALA A 23 18.88 -16.21 -13.44
CA ALA A 23 18.40 -16.32 -14.80
C ALA A 23 17.51 -17.57 -15.00
N PRO A 24 16.66 -17.62 -16.04
CA PRO A 24 15.89 -18.80 -16.37
C PRO A 24 16.77 -20.04 -16.57
N GLY A 25 16.45 -21.13 -15.85
CA GLY A 25 17.21 -22.38 -15.92
C GLY A 25 18.45 -22.45 -15.02
N GLU A 26 18.76 -21.38 -14.32
CA GLU A 26 19.90 -21.33 -13.41
C GLU A 26 19.51 -21.79 -12.00
N THR A 27 20.49 -22.34 -11.26
CA THR A 27 20.42 -22.60 -9.82
C THR A 27 21.63 -21.98 -9.17
N GLN A 28 21.41 -21.06 -8.22
CA GLN A 28 22.48 -20.48 -7.41
C GLN A 28 22.15 -20.58 -5.92
N ALA A 29 23.18 -20.57 -5.08
CA ALA A 29 23.02 -20.48 -3.64
C ALA A 29 22.94 -19.01 -3.21
N SER A 30 22.00 -18.69 -2.32
CA SER A 30 21.99 -17.39 -1.62
C SER A 30 23.10 -17.36 -0.57
N THR A 31 23.69 -16.20 -0.36
CA THR A 31 24.70 -15.96 0.69
C THR A 31 24.08 -15.65 2.05
N ASP A 32 22.83 -15.15 2.05
CA ASP A 32 22.06 -14.84 3.25
C ASP A 32 20.56 -14.87 2.98
N MET A 33 19.78 -15.08 4.04
CA MET A 33 18.30 -15.03 3.98
C MET A 33 17.76 -14.32 5.21
N THR A 34 16.97 -13.28 5.00
CA THR A 34 16.30 -12.54 6.07
C THR A 34 14.81 -12.52 5.82
N MET A 35 14.00 -12.79 6.85
CA MET A 35 12.55 -12.61 6.81
C MET A 35 12.15 -11.36 7.58
N ARG A 36 11.38 -10.49 6.97
CA ARG A 36 10.83 -9.27 7.58
C ARG A 36 9.32 -9.23 7.47
N LEU A 37 8.68 -8.56 8.42
CA LEU A 37 7.26 -8.21 8.30
C LEU A 37 7.14 -7.01 7.39
N GLY A 38 6.30 -7.13 6.37
CA GLY A 38 6.11 -6.14 5.32
C GLY A 38 4.67 -6.14 4.78
N GLY A 39 4.51 -5.77 3.53
CA GLY A 39 3.24 -5.46 2.91
C GLY A 39 2.88 -3.99 3.06
N LYS A 40 2.30 -3.41 2.00
CA LYS A 40 2.01 -1.96 1.97
C LYS A 40 1.05 -1.54 3.08
N GLY A 41 0.03 -2.37 3.36
CA GLY A 41 -0.91 -2.11 4.45
C GLY A 41 -0.23 -2.08 5.80
N TYR A 42 0.52 -3.12 6.14
CA TYR A 42 1.27 -3.17 7.39
C TYR A 42 2.25 -2.00 7.52
N ASN A 43 3.05 -1.72 6.50
CA ASN A 43 4.04 -0.64 6.52
C ASN A 43 3.38 0.74 6.72
N GLN A 44 2.23 1.00 6.09
CA GLN A 44 1.50 2.26 6.27
C GLN A 44 0.87 2.36 7.67
N ALA A 45 0.35 1.26 8.23
CA ALA A 45 -0.14 1.23 9.61
C ALA A 45 0.97 1.54 10.62
N VAL A 46 2.16 0.94 10.44
CA VAL A 46 3.35 1.19 11.26
C VAL A 46 3.80 2.65 11.14
N ALA A 47 3.84 3.19 9.93
CA ALA A 47 4.23 4.59 9.70
C ALA A 47 3.26 5.57 10.39
N ALA A 48 1.95 5.35 10.24
CA ALA A 48 0.93 6.17 10.87
C ALA A 48 1.00 6.10 12.41
N SER A 49 1.16 4.89 12.98
CA SER A 49 1.32 4.71 14.43
C SER A 49 2.53 5.48 14.97
N LYS A 50 3.67 5.45 14.26
CA LYS A 50 4.87 6.22 14.64
C LYS A 50 4.66 7.75 14.60
N CYS A 51 3.67 8.24 13.88
CA CYS A 51 3.25 9.64 13.92
C CYS A 51 2.37 9.98 15.12
N GLY A 52 2.11 9.03 16.02
CA GLY A 52 1.36 9.26 17.26
C GLY A 52 -0.17 9.31 17.09
N VAL A 53 -0.70 8.79 15.97
CA VAL A 53 -2.14 8.70 15.71
C VAL A 53 -2.67 7.31 16.06
N GLU A 54 -3.94 7.23 16.46
CA GLU A 54 -4.62 5.96 16.72
C GLU A 54 -4.91 5.24 15.40
N VAL A 55 -4.38 4.02 15.24
CA VAL A 55 -4.45 3.25 13.99
C VAL A 55 -5.17 1.93 14.21
N TRP A 56 -6.12 1.63 13.33
CA TRP A 56 -6.79 0.34 13.19
C TRP A 56 -6.27 -0.33 11.92
N LEU A 57 -5.84 -1.58 12.03
CA LEU A 57 -5.42 -2.41 10.90
C LEU A 57 -6.49 -3.45 10.62
N ALA A 58 -6.93 -3.53 9.36
CA ALA A 58 -7.79 -4.58 8.84
C ALA A 58 -7.13 -5.24 7.62
N GLY A 59 -7.45 -6.50 7.41
CA GLY A 59 -6.91 -7.32 6.32
C GLY A 59 -7.02 -8.79 6.69
N CYS A 60 -6.37 -9.65 5.91
CA CYS A 60 -6.38 -11.08 6.15
C CYS A 60 -4.94 -11.63 6.30
N ILE A 61 -4.78 -12.53 7.26
CA ILE A 61 -3.56 -13.32 7.47
C ILE A 61 -3.90 -14.81 7.40
N GLY A 62 -2.91 -15.65 7.13
CA GLY A 62 -3.01 -17.11 7.32
C GLY A 62 -2.77 -17.50 8.77
N MET A 63 -2.77 -18.81 9.04
CA MET A 63 -2.45 -19.38 10.39
C MET A 63 -1.01 -19.06 10.82
N ASP A 64 -0.15 -18.69 9.89
CA ASP A 64 1.25 -18.29 10.13
C ASP A 64 1.41 -16.78 10.42
N GLY A 65 0.32 -16.01 10.44
CA GLY A 65 0.34 -14.55 10.52
C GLY A 65 0.43 -13.95 11.93
N GLU A 66 0.47 -14.76 12.99
CA GLU A 66 0.56 -14.30 14.40
C GLU A 66 1.67 -13.25 14.63
N PRO A 67 2.88 -13.37 14.02
CA PRO A 67 3.93 -12.36 14.21
C PRO A 67 3.52 -10.94 13.87
N PHE A 68 2.56 -10.73 12.95
CA PHE A 68 2.02 -9.40 12.63
C PHE A 68 1.20 -8.85 13.79
N LEU A 69 0.38 -9.68 14.43
CA LEU A 69 -0.46 -9.27 15.56
C LEU A 69 0.41 -8.85 16.74
N ASP A 70 1.46 -9.60 17.01
CA ASP A 70 2.45 -9.31 18.07
C ASP A 70 3.19 -8.00 17.80
N ALA A 71 3.65 -7.79 16.57
CA ALA A 71 4.36 -6.57 16.19
C ALA A 71 3.44 -5.34 16.27
N CYS A 72 2.21 -5.46 15.79
CA CYS A 72 1.21 -4.40 15.88
C CYS A 72 0.86 -4.05 17.33
N SER A 73 0.69 -5.04 18.19
CA SER A 73 0.41 -4.84 19.61
C SER A 73 1.49 -4.01 20.30
N LYS A 74 2.78 -4.28 20.02
CA LYS A 74 3.92 -3.52 20.54
C LYS A 74 3.94 -2.07 20.07
N LEU A 75 3.31 -1.77 18.95
CA LEU A 75 3.21 -0.43 18.35
C LEU A 75 1.88 0.28 18.68
N GLY A 76 1.01 -0.36 19.49
CA GLY A 76 -0.30 0.20 19.84
C GLY A 76 -1.29 0.24 18.66
N ILE A 77 -1.07 -0.57 17.63
CA ILE A 77 -1.98 -0.70 16.48
C ILE A 77 -3.09 -1.69 16.83
N HIS A 78 -4.36 -1.29 16.65
CA HIS A 78 -5.50 -2.15 16.90
C HIS A 78 -5.67 -3.18 15.78
N THR A 79 -5.62 -4.48 16.12
CA THR A 79 -5.67 -5.60 15.16
C THR A 79 -6.93 -6.46 15.26
N LYS A 80 -7.92 -6.07 16.07
CA LYS A 80 -9.18 -6.86 16.21
C LYS A 80 -9.95 -7.06 14.90
N LEU A 81 -9.64 -6.26 13.86
CA LEU A 81 -10.25 -6.29 12.54
C LEU A 81 -9.42 -7.09 11.52
N VAL A 82 -8.30 -7.67 11.93
CA VAL A 82 -7.51 -8.61 11.12
C VAL A 82 -8.16 -9.99 11.21
N LYS A 83 -8.52 -10.57 10.06
CA LYS A 83 -9.13 -11.91 9.97
C LYS A 83 -8.06 -12.96 9.70
N THR A 84 -8.04 -14.04 10.50
CA THR A 84 -7.23 -15.21 10.21
C THR A 84 -8.00 -16.17 9.31
N ILE A 85 -7.42 -16.55 8.17
CA ILE A 85 -8.01 -17.48 7.19
C ILE A 85 -7.41 -18.86 7.42
N PRO A 86 -8.22 -19.88 7.80
CA PRO A 86 -7.73 -21.25 7.90
C PRO A 86 -7.31 -21.77 6.52
N ASP A 87 -6.38 -22.72 6.51
CA ASP A 87 -5.88 -23.41 5.30
C ASP A 87 -5.32 -22.46 4.21
N CYS A 88 -4.90 -21.28 4.62
CA CYS A 88 -4.28 -20.28 3.75
C CYS A 88 -2.97 -19.79 4.37
N LYS A 89 -1.99 -19.51 3.55
CA LYS A 89 -0.76 -18.82 3.98
C LYS A 89 -0.97 -17.31 3.95
N THR A 90 -0.34 -16.62 4.90
CA THR A 90 -0.18 -15.17 4.81
C THR A 90 0.50 -14.78 3.51
N GLY A 91 0.18 -13.62 2.96
CA GLY A 91 0.87 -13.09 1.80
C GLY A 91 2.39 -13.06 2.03
N HIS A 92 3.17 -13.28 0.99
CA HIS A 92 4.62 -13.18 1.09
C HIS A 92 5.26 -12.78 -0.23
N ALA A 93 6.44 -12.17 -0.12
CA ALA A 93 7.31 -11.87 -1.23
C ALA A 93 8.58 -12.72 -1.15
N VAL A 94 9.05 -13.19 -2.29
CA VAL A 94 10.40 -13.70 -2.49
C VAL A 94 11.17 -12.59 -3.19
N ILE A 95 12.18 -12.06 -2.50
CA ILE A 95 12.95 -10.91 -2.95
C ILE A 95 14.40 -11.34 -3.11
N GLN A 96 14.90 -11.28 -4.34
CA GLN A 96 16.32 -11.42 -4.62
C GLN A 96 16.95 -10.03 -4.62
N VAL A 97 18.10 -9.90 -3.96
CA VAL A 97 18.90 -8.65 -3.96
C VAL A 97 20.32 -9.02 -4.36
N SER A 98 20.78 -8.51 -5.51
CA SER A 98 22.12 -8.75 -6.00
C SER A 98 23.18 -7.93 -5.28
N GLU A 99 24.46 -8.27 -5.45
CA GLU A 99 25.60 -7.48 -4.93
C GLU A 99 25.63 -6.07 -5.52
N GLU A 100 25.08 -5.86 -6.71
CA GLU A 100 24.97 -4.55 -7.38
C GLU A 100 23.79 -3.71 -6.88
N GLY A 101 22.94 -4.28 -5.97
CA GLY A 101 21.76 -3.62 -5.43
C GLY A 101 20.51 -3.72 -6.31
N GLU A 102 20.56 -4.48 -7.41
CA GLU A 102 19.35 -4.79 -8.18
C GLU A 102 18.44 -5.73 -7.40
N ASN A 103 17.13 -5.62 -7.60
CA ASN A 103 16.17 -6.51 -6.98
C ASN A 103 15.22 -7.15 -8.00
N SER A 104 14.73 -8.33 -7.64
CA SER A 104 13.66 -9.03 -8.33
C SER A 104 12.67 -9.58 -7.30
N ILE A 105 11.40 -9.31 -7.50
CA ILE A 105 10.34 -9.60 -6.51
C ILE A 105 9.27 -10.48 -7.14
N VAL A 106 9.01 -11.62 -6.49
CA VAL A 106 7.83 -12.45 -6.76
C VAL A 106 6.89 -12.35 -5.57
N LEU A 107 5.68 -11.85 -5.82
CA LEU A 107 4.66 -11.66 -4.79
C LEU A 107 3.61 -12.77 -4.85
N PHE A 108 3.34 -13.41 -3.70
CA PHE A 108 2.21 -14.30 -3.49
C PHE A 108 1.18 -13.63 -2.58
N GLY A 109 -0.01 -13.36 -3.11
CA GLY A 109 -1.05 -12.63 -2.37
C GLY A 109 -1.60 -13.38 -1.14
N GLY A 110 -1.68 -14.72 -1.19
CA GLY A 110 -2.13 -15.54 -0.07
C GLY A 110 -3.46 -15.06 0.52
N ALA A 111 -3.50 -14.93 1.85
CA ALA A 111 -4.66 -14.48 2.60
C ALA A 111 -5.11 -13.05 2.21
N ASN A 112 -4.22 -12.20 1.69
CA ASN A 112 -4.59 -10.85 1.22
C ASN A 112 -5.62 -10.88 0.09
N GLN A 113 -5.78 -12.00 -0.61
CA GLN A 113 -6.74 -12.20 -1.68
C GLN A 113 -8.02 -12.93 -1.20
N ARG A 114 -8.29 -12.92 0.10
CA ARG A 114 -9.42 -13.61 0.74
C ARG A 114 -10.36 -12.67 1.47
N GLN A 115 -10.40 -11.40 1.08
CA GLN A 115 -11.39 -10.45 1.60
C GLN A 115 -12.79 -10.85 1.09
N GLU A 116 -13.76 -10.87 1.97
CA GLU A 116 -15.16 -11.12 1.65
C GLU A 116 -16.00 -9.86 1.92
N LYS A 117 -16.98 -9.58 1.09
CA LYS A 117 -17.81 -8.36 1.19
C LYS A 117 -18.49 -8.24 2.56
N LEU A 118 -18.95 -9.35 3.14
CA LEU A 118 -19.55 -9.35 4.47
C LEU A 118 -18.57 -8.95 5.58
N ASP A 119 -17.31 -9.36 5.47
CA ASP A 119 -16.27 -8.95 6.42
C ASP A 119 -15.90 -7.48 6.25
N ILE A 120 -15.83 -7.01 4.99
CA ILE A 120 -15.65 -5.60 4.68
C ILE A 120 -16.74 -4.75 5.32
N ASP A 121 -18.01 -5.11 5.13
CA ASP A 121 -19.15 -4.39 5.72
C ASP A 121 -19.08 -4.39 7.26
N ARG A 122 -18.69 -5.51 7.89
CA ARG A 122 -18.49 -5.60 9.33
C ARG A 122 -17.38 -4.68 9.81
N VAL A 123 -16.22 -4.67 9.12
CA VAL A 123 -15.12 -3.79 9.45
C VAL A 123 -15.54 -2.33 9.33
N LEU A 124 -16.15 -1.95 8.22
CA LEU A 124 -16.55 -0.56 7.97
C LEU A 124 -17.66 -0.07 8.92
N SER A 125 -18.48 -0.97 9.47
CA SER A 125 -19.51 -0.60 10.47
C SER A 125 -18.94 -0.08 11.81
N GLU A 126 -17.63 -0.23 12.06
CA GLU A 126 -16.93 0.31 13.24
C GLU A 126 -16.46 1.77 13.04
N PHE A 127 -16.69 2.35 11.86
CA PHE A 127 -16.21 3.67 11.46
C PHE A 127 -17.34 4.58 11.02
N ASP A 128 -17.10 5.88 11.19
CA ASP A 128 -18.08 6.92 10.96
C ASP A 128 -17.64 7.89 9.86
N ARG A 129 -18.56 8.78 9.48
CA ARG A 129 -18.30 9.85 8.55
C ARG A 129 -17.10 10.71 8.98
N GLY A 130 -16.17 10.89 8.06
CA GLY A 130 -14.97 11.69 8.26
C GLY A 130 -13.82 10.95 8.94
N ASP A 131 -13.97 9.66 9.29
CA ASP A 131 -12.84 8.79 9.59
C ASP A 131 -12.04 8.53 8.31
N TYR A 132 -10.76 8.16 8.45
CA TYR A 132 -9.89 7.90 7.32
C TYR A 132 -9.82 6.41 6.99
N LEU A 133 -9.91 6.07 5.69
CA LEU A 133 -9.61 4.75 5.16
C LEU A 133 -8.39 4.82 4.25
N VAL A 134 -7.32 4.11 4.61
CA VAL A 134 -6.06 4.04 3.87
C VAL A 134 -5.98 2.71 3.12
N LEU A 135 -5.83 2.78 1.80
CA LEU A 135 -5.90 1.64 0.87
C LEU A 135 -4.67 1.55 -0.03
N GLN A 136 -4.36 0.33 -0.45
CA GLN A 136 -3.34 0.01 -1.46
C GLN A 136 -3.90 -1.05 -2.41
N ASN A 137 -3.19 -1.34 -3.52
CA ASN A 137 -3.67 -2.30 -4.51
C ASN A 137 -3.04 -3.70 -4.36
N GLU A 138 -2.98 -4.22 -3.14
CA GLU A 138 -2.44 -5.55 -2.84
C GLU A 138 -3.48 -6.54 -2.29
N ILE A 139 -4.75 -6.11 -2.21
CA ILE A 139 -5.88 -6.93 -1.74
C ILE A 139 -6.96 -7.04 -2.83
N ASN A 140 -7.82 -8.06 -2.72
CA ASN A 140 -9.02 -8.13 -3.55
C ASN A 140 -10.13 -7.20 -3.03
N GLU A 141 -11.24 -7.08 -3.76
CA GLU A 141 -12.46 -6.29 -3.42
C GLU A 141 -12.20 -4.78 -3.22
N LEU A 142 -11.09 -4.24 -3.74
CA LEU A 142 -10.75 -2.82 -3.61
C LEU A 142 -11.86 -1.88 -4.16
N PRO A 143 -12.48 -2.15 -5.33
CA PRO A 143 -13.60 -1.33 -5.81
C PRO A 143 -14.78 -1.30 -4.84
N TYR A 144 -15.11 -2.44 -4.23
CA TYR A 144 -16.19 -2.54 -3.25
C TYR A 144 -15.88 -1.76 -1.97
N LEU A 145 -14.64 -1.86 -1.47
CA LEU A 145 -14.17 -1.09 -0.31
C LEU A 145 -14.32 0.42 -0.53
N ILE A 146 -13.88 0.92 -1.69
CA ILE A 146 -13.99 2.35 -2.04
C ILE A 146 -15.45 2.78 -2.07
N GLU A 147 -16.33 1.99 -2.72
CA GLU A 147 -17.75 2.29 -2.80
C GLU A 147 -18.40 2.40 -1.41
N ARG A 148 -18.19 1.39 -0.57
CA ARG A 148 -18.81 1.33 0.76
C ARG A 148 -18.29 2.42 1.70
N ALA A 149 -16.98 2.71 1.67
CA ALA A 149 -16.40 3.78 2.47
C ALA A 149 -16.91 5.17 2.03
N TYR A 150 -17.05 5.37 0.72
CA TYR A 150 -17.65 6.60 0.18
C TYR A 150 -19.09 6.79 0.63
N ASP A 151 -19.92 5.74 0.62
CA ASP A 151 -21.32 5.78 1.09
C ASP A 151 -21.42 6.16 2.57
N ILE A 152 -20.49 5.71 3.41
CA ILE A 152 -20.38 6.10 4.82
C ILE A 152 -19.95 7.56 4.97
N GLY A 153 -19.21 8.07 3.99
CA GLY A 153 -18.61 9.42 4.01
C GLY A 153 -17.23 9.45 4.69
N MET A 154 -16.49 8.35 4.63
CA MET A 154 -15.09 8.30 5.06
C MET A 154 -14.18 9.08 4.11
N GLU A 155 -13.06 9.56 4.63
CA GLU A 155 -11.98 10.15 3.84
C GLU A 155 -11.07 9.04 3.30
N ILE A 156 -11.13 8.78 1.99
CA ILE A 156 -10.43 7.67 1.35
C ILE A 156 -9.06 8.12 0.86
N VAL A 157 -8.01 7.48 1.36
CA VAL A 157 -6.60 7.69 0.97
C VAL A 157 -6.15 6.47 0.18
N LEU A 158 -5.86 6.62 -1.11
CA LEU A 158 -5.48 5.52 -1.98
C LEU A 158 -4.04 5.68 -2.49
N ASN A 159 -3.21 4.65 -2.21
CA ASN A 159 -1.97 4.41 -2.94
C ASN A 159 -2.21 3.26 -3.92
N PRO A 160 -2.30 3.48 -5.25
CA PRO A 160 -2.70 2.45 -6.22
C PRO A 160 -1.59 1.45 -6.55
N SER A 161 -0.56 1.35 -5.73
CA SER A 161 0.58 0.46 -5.91
C SER A 161 0.32 -0.97 -5.40
N PRO A 162 0.76 -2.02 -6.13
CA PRO A 162 1.28 -1.98 -7.51
C PRO A 162 0.17 -1.69 -8.52
N PHE A 163 0.46 -0.85 -9.50
CA PHE A 163 -0.53 -0.53 -10.53
C PHE A 163 -0.80 -1.75 -11.42
N ASN A 164 -2.07 -2.08 -11.57
CA ASN A 164 -2.52 -3.13 -12.48
C ASN A 164 -3.97 -2.88 -12.92
N GLY A 165 -4.54 -3.77 -13.74
CA GLY A 165 -5.90 -3.62 -14.28
C GLY A 165 -7.02 -3.56 -13.24
N SER A 166 -6.80 -3.93 -11.96
CA SER A 166 -7.81 -3.83 -10.91
C SER A 166 -8.09 -2.39 -10.51
N ILE A 167 -7.08 -1.51 -10.52
CA ILE A 167 -7.23 -0.07 -10.25
C ILE A 167 -8.15 0.60 -11.26
N LEU A 168 -8.14 0.15 -12.52
CA LEU A 168 -9.03 0.68 -13.56
C LEU A 168 -10.52 0.41 -13.31
N LYS A 169 -10.83 -0.52 -12.40
CA LYS A 169 -12.20 -0.83 -11.96
C LYS A 169 -12.66 0.04 -10.79
N CYS A 170 -11.72 0.76 -10.15
CA CYS A 170 -12.01 1.65 -9.04
C CYS A 170 -12.52 3.00 -9.55
N ASP A 171 -13.55 3.53 -8.90
CA ASP A 171 -13.97 4.91 -9.14
C ASP A 171 -13.09 5.89 -8.35
N ILE A 172 -11.99 6.32 -8.98
CA ILE A 172 -11.04 7.29 -8.37
C ILE A 172 -11.71 8.61 -7.99
N LYS A 173 -12.85 8.97 -8.57
CA LYS A 173 -13.59 10.21 -8.22
C LYS A 173 -14.16 10.17 -6.80
N LYS A 174 -14.26 8.99 -6.18
CA LYS A 174 -14.69 8.77 -4.79
C LYS A 174 -13.53 8.84 -3.79
N VAL A 175 -12.29 8.93 -4.28
CA VAL A 175 -11.08 9.00 -3.46
C VAL A 175 -10.82 10.44 -3.05
N SER A 176 -10.60 10.68 -1.75
CA SER A 176 -10.29 12.00 -1.21
C SER A 176 -8.82 12.38 -1.42
N TRP A 177 -7.92 11.40 -1.34
CA TRP A 177 -6.48 11.57 -1.47
C TRP A 177 -5.88 10.47 -2.33
N LEU A 178 -5.15 10.85 -3.39
CA LEU A 178 -4.42 9.93 -4.26
C LEU A 178 -2.91 10.13 -4.08
N LEU A 179 -2.21 9.07 -3.63
CA LEU A 179 -0.77 9.06 -3.42
C LEU A 179 -0.12 8.19 -4.48
N VAL A 180 0.65 8.80 -5.38
CA VAL A 180 1.28 8.10 -6.50
C VAL A 180 2.74 8.51 -6.65
N ASN A 181 3.53 7.62 -7.22
CA ASN A 181 4.85 7.97 -7.75
C ASN A 181 4.76 8.35 -9.24
N GLU A 182 5.89 8.75 -9.82
CA GLU A 182 5.99 9.12 -11.22
C GLU A 182 5.48 8.01 -12.16
N VAL A 183 5.88 6.76 -11.92
CA VAL A 183 5.50 5.61 -12.77
C VAL A 183 3.99 5.34 -12.70
N GLU A 184 3.43 5.35 -11.51
CA GLU A 184 1.98 5.15 -11.31
C GLU A 184 1.17 6.29 -11.92
N CYS A 185 1.68 7.54 -11.83
CA CYS A 185 1.08 8.69 -12.48
C CYS A 185 1.01 8.50 -14.01
N GLN A 186 2.10 8.05 -14.65
CA GLN A 186 2.13 7.70 -16.07
C GLN A 186 1.09 6.63 -16.40
N GLN A 187 1.05 5.56 -15.63
CA GLN A 187 0.12 4.44 -15.85
C GLN A 187 -1.36 4.87 -15.74
N ILE A 188 -1.69 5.72 -14.75
CA ILE A 188 -3.06 6.27 -14.60
C ILE A 188 -3.44 7.19 -15.76
N LEU A 189 -2.49 7.99 -16.23
CA LEU A 189 -2.72 8.92 -17.34
C LEU A 189 -2.73 8.21 -18.70
N GLY A 190 -2.06 7.07 -18.82
CA GLY A 190 -1.81 6.40 -20.11
C GLY A 190 -0.91 7.23 -21.03
N ALA A 191 0.00 8.03 -20.46
CA ALA A 191 0.84 8.99 -21.17
C ALA A 191 2.33 8.78 -20.84
N GLU A 192 3.20 9.27 -21.74
CA GLU A 192 4.64 9.28 -21.45
C GLU A 192 5.00 10.29 -20.36
N SER A 193 6.13 10.03 -19.67
CA SER A 193 6.65 10.90 -18.61
C SER A 193 6.93 12.31 -19.12
N ASN A 194 6.41 13.31 -18.41
CA ASN A 194 6.73 14.72 -18.64
C ASN A 194 6.49 15.53 -17.34
N GLU A 195 7.11 16.70 -17.26
CA GLU A 195 7.01 17.61 -16.11
C GLU A 195 5.57 18.09 -15.79
N LYS A 196 4.62 17.92 -16.71
CA LYS A 196 3.22 18.34 -16.55
C LYS A 196 2.31 17.22 -16.02
N MET A 197 2.83 16.00 -15.88
CA MET A 197 2.03 14.85 -15.43
C MET A 197 1.26 15.09 -14.13
N PRO A 198 1.86 15.66 -13.08
CA PRO A 198 1.13 15.92 -11.86
C PRO A 198 -0.06 16.86 -12.09
N GLN A 199 0.11 17.88 -12.92
CA GLN A 199 -0.97 18.81 -13.28
C GLN A 199 -2.05 18.14 -14.14
N GLN A 200 -1.66 17.26 -15.06
CA GLN A 200 -2.60 16.49 -15.89
C GLN A 200 -3.43 15.52 -15.04
N LEU A 201 -2.81 14.89 -14.04
CA LEU A 201 -3.49 14.01 -13.11
C LEU A 201 -4.54 14.77 -12.29
N HIS A 202 -4.19 15.96 -11.79
CA HIS A 202 -5.13 16.83 -11.09
C HIS A 202 -6.28 17.30 -12.00
N GLN A 203 -6.01 17.66 -13.26
CA GLN A 203 -7.05 18.01 -14.22
C GLN A 203 -8.02 16.84 -14.48
N LYS A 204 -7.52 15.60 -14.47
CA LYS A 204 -8.35 14.40 -14.65
C LYS A 204 -9.24 14.12 -13.43
N TYR A 205 -8.78 14.45 -12.22
CA TYR A 205 -9.48 14.22 -10.95
C TYR A 205 -9.47 15.49 -10.08
N PRO A 206 -10.19 16.56 -10.45
CA PRO A 206 -10.06 17.87 -9.83
C PRO A 206 -10.55 17.95 -8.38
N ASN A 207 -11.39 17.01 -7.95
CA ASN A 207 -11.92 16.95 -6.58
C ASN A 207 -11.09 16.06 -5.65
N CYS A 208 -9.99 15.48 -6.15
CA CYS A 208 -9.11 14.61 -5.38
C CYS A 208 -7.85 15.38 -4.99
N ASN A 209 -7.54 15.42 -3.71
CA ASN A 209 -6.24 15.88 -3.25
C ASN A 209 -5.17 14.87 -3.70
N MET A 210 -4.00 15.35 -4.07
CA MET A 210 -2.97 14.48 -4.67
C MET A 210 -1.61 14.74 -4.07
N ILE A 211 -0.86 13.65 -3.88
CA ILE A 211 0.58 13.69 -3.62
C ILE A 211 1.26 12.87 -4.71
N VAL A 212 2.13 13.52 -5.49
CA VAL A 212 2.92 12.88 -6.54
C VAL A 212 4.38 12.96 -6.17
N THR A 213 5.00 11.81 -5.91
CA THR A 213 6.44 11.74 -5.63
C THR A 213 7.23 11.57 -6.92
N MET A 214 8.32 12.34 -7.06
CA MET A 214 9.15 12.43 -8.27
C MET A 214 10.61 12.05 -7.97
N GLY A 215 10.81 11.05 -7.12
CA GLY A 215 12.14 10.58 -6.74
C GLY A 215 13.05 11.71 -6.25
N LYS A 216 14.20 11.90 -6.90
CA LYS A 216 15.20 12.94 -6.56
C LYS A 216 14.69 14.38 -6.72
N ASP A 217 13.63 14.59 -7.48
CA ASP A 217 13.06 15.92 -7.74
C ASP A 217 12.06 16.34 -6.65
N GLY A 218 11.73 15.41 -5.72
CA GLY A 218 10.90 15.69 -4.55
C GLY A 218 9.45 15.27 -4.71
N ALA A 219 8.51 16.12 -4.30
CA ALA A 219 7.08 15.82 -4.36
C ALA A 219 6.24 17.06 -4.66
N TYR A 220 5.12 16.84 -5.31
CA TYR A 220 4.07 17.82 -5.54
C TYR A 220 2.81 17.41 -4.78
N CYS A 221 2.15 18.40 -4.18
CA CYS A 221 0.89 18.20 -3.48
C CYS A 221 -0.15 19.20 -4.00
N TRP A 222 -1.33 18.72 -4.36
CA TRP A 222 -2.51 19.52 -4.65
C TRP A 222 -3.50 19.35 -3.52
N ILE A 223 -3.78 20.45 -2.82
CA ILE A 223 -4.74 20.52 -1.72
C ILE A 223 -5.60 21.76 -1.93
N ASP A 224 -6.93 21.60 -1.92
CA ASP A 224 -7.89 22.71 -1.99
C ASP A 224 -7.62 23.67 -3.15
N GLY A 225 -7.20 23.15 -4.31
CA GLY A 225 -6.88 23.92 -5.50
C GLY A 225 -5.52 24.65 -5.44
N GLN A 226 -4.73 24.45 -4.38
CA GLN A 226 -3.38 25.00 -4.26
C GLN A 226 -2.32 23.94 -4.57
N ILE A 227 -1.21 24.37 -5.17
CA ILE A 227 -0.04 23.54 -5.45
C ILE A 227 1.05 23.86 -4.43
N ILE A 228 1.51 22.84 -3.73
CA ILE A 228 2.67 22.90 -2.85
C ILE A 228 3.72 21.96 -3.43
N SER A 229 4.96 22.40 -3.51
CA SER A 229 6.08 21.54 -3.93
C SER A 229 7.17 21.52 -2.87
N GLN A 230 7.76 20.35 -2.69
CA GLN A 230 8.91 20.15 -1.81
C GLN A 230 10.01 19.44 -2.59
N ARG A 231 11.20 20.04 -2.64
CA ARG A 231 12.40 19.38 -3.19
C ARG A 231 12.80 18.20 -2.31
N ALA A 232 13.38 17.18 -2.93
CA ALA A 232 13.95 16.07 -2.18
C ALA A 232 15.09 16.54 -1.27
N PHE A 233 15.22 15.94 -0.10
CA PHE A 233 16.38 16.10 0.75
C PHE A 233 17.51 15.24 0.19
N PRO A 234 18.73 15.80 -0.02
CA PRO A 234 19.86 15.01 -0.47
C PRO A 234 20.23 13.95 0.58
N VAL A 235 20.16 12.69 0.19
CA VAL A 235 20.54 11.55 1.04
C VAL A 235 21.39 10.60 0.23
N THR A 236 22.27 9.85 0.90
CA THR A 236 22.95 8.71 0.30
C THR A 236 22.14 7.48 0.67
N PRO A 237 21.52 6.77 -0.29
CA PRO A 237 20.80 5.53 0.00
C PRO A 237 21.74 4.50 0.64
N VAL A 238 21.25 3.77 1.64
CA VAL A 238 22.03 2.70 2.30
C VAL A 238 21.52 1.30 1.95
N ASP A 239 20.32 1.21 1.31
CA ASP A 239 19.74 -0.03 0.74
C ASP A 239 18.57 0.30 -0.20
#